data_c29d6d8e406058b383eafd33a62b3909
#
_entry.id   c29d6d8e406058b383eafd33a62b3909
#
_cell.length_a   1.000
_cell.length_b   1.000
_cell.length_c   1.000
_cell.angle_alpha   90.00
_cell.angle_beta   90.00
_cell.angle_gamma   90.00
#
_symmetry.space_group_name_H-M   'P 1'
#
loop_
_entity.id
_entity.type
_entity.pdbx_description
1 polymer ?
#
loop_
_entity_poly.entity_id
_entity_poly.type
_entity_poly.pdbx_seq_one_letter_code
_entity_poly.pdbx_strand_id
1 'polypeptide(L)'
;VGADGFHFEQSSYYHVYAVDFFLHAAVLAGLNELAVPSEFEKTLEKMLDALLLLARAGAPPRLGDDDGGRVFDPRRNRSEHLTDPLATGAVLFHRGDFKAVSGELPEETIWLLGERGIAEWDRLHTQPPDMGSAGLPSAGLYVLATAMPASQLVIDAGPQGAQGAGHGHADALSICLHSQGHSLLIDPGTFEYASEGSERDSFRATAMHNTLTVDGANQSDPAGPFAWKQLTKTRVNQWITGKSFDLFVGSHDGYSLLASPVHHRRWIFSLKSGLYLVRDQVQGEGEHRLDIAWHLGPGMQRSAEHLFEVKGTSQRLAVLSTEGHGWSEEVRQGVWSPVYGRTEPITVLNFGIVTDVPAEFVTLLVPLEEARGIPGKLIQMNENPAPRVKAYLYSRPTEEISFFFAERGQAWNHGRVSSDAEFVCRQKKHAGEDQLLIFCNGSYVEIDGRRVLDFKKMISDCEMRSRGHGKEVRSSEPDLT
;
A
#
# COMPACT_ATOMS: atom_id res chain seq x y z
N VAL A 1 -11.75 -19.20 -1.73
CA VAL A 1 -10.89 -18.29 -2.50
C VAL A 1 -11.78 -17.22 -3.10
N GLY A 2 -11.37 -15.95 -3.03
CA GLY A 2 -12.03 -14.83 -3.67
C GLY A 2 -12.00 -14.93 -5.20
N ALA A 3 -12.82 -14.14 -5.89
CA ALA A 3 -12.86 -14.11 -7.35
C ALA A 3 -11.55 -13.63 -7.99
N ASP A 4 -10.74 -12.89 -7.23
CA ASP A 4 -9.41 -12.37 -7.56
C ASP A 4 -8.26 -13.28 -7.14
N GLY A 5 -8.54 -14.45 -6.61
CA GLY A 5 -7.55 -15.46 -6.24
C GLY A 5 -7.03 -15.37 -4.81
N PHE A 6 -7.29 -14.30 -4.06
CA PHE A 6 -6.82 -14.21 -2.68
C PHE A 6 -7.65 -15.05 -1.70
N HIS A 7 -7.01 -15.55 -0.63
CA HIS A 7 -7.69 -16.36 0.37
C HIS A 7 -8.60 -15.52 1.26
N PHE A 8 -9.79 -16.04 1.58
CA PHE A 8 -10.85 -15.29 2.28
C PHE A 8 -10.56 -14.98 3.76
N GLU A 9 -9.56 -15.61 4.35
CA GLU A 9 -9.16 -15.34 5.75
C GLU A 9 -8.36 -14.06 5.92
N GLN A 10 -8.03 -13.37 4.82
CA GLN A 10 -7.37 -12.06 4.81
C GLN A 10 -5.99 -12.05 5.52
N SER A 11 -5.29 -13.17 5.45
CA SER A 11 -3.90 -13.29 5.87
C SER A 11 -3.02 -13.69 4.69
N SER A 12 -1.90 -13.00 4.55
CA SER A 12 -0.90 -13.34 3.52
C SER A 12 -0.32 -14.73 3.75
N TYR A 13 -0.10 -15.09 5.01
CA TYR A 13 0.46 -16.38 5.37
C TYR A 13 -0.51 -17.52 5.08
N TYR A 14 -1.77 -17.38 5.51
CA TYR A 14 -2.80 -18.38 5.21
C TYR A 14 -3.17 -18.44 3.73
N HIS A 15 -2.96 -17.35 3.00
CA HIS A 15 -3.03 -17.42 1.54
C HIS A 15 -1.95 -18.35 0.96
N VAL A 16 -0.68 -18.18 1.37
CA VAL A 16 0.42 -19.06 0.96
C VAL A 16 0.17 -20.50 1.39
N TYR A 17 -0.32 -20.69 2.62
CA TYR A 17 -0.63 -22.03 3.14
C TYR A 17 -1.74 -22.71 2.32
N ALA A 18 -2.78 -21.99 1.93
CA ALA A 18 -3.82 -22.50 1.04
C ALA A 18 -3.27 -22.84 -0.36
N VAL A 19 -2.38 -21.98 -0.92
CA VAL A 19 -1.71 -22.24 -2.19
C VAL A 19 -0.93 -23.56 -2.13
N ASP A 20 -0.22 -23.84 -1.02
CA ASP A 20 0.50 -25.10 -0.84
C ASP A 20 -0.41 -26.32 -0.94
N PHE A 21 -1.57 -26.31 -0.26
CA PHE A 21 -2.52 -27.42 -0.34
C PHE A 21 -2.94 -27.70 -1.79
N PHE A 22 -3.24 -26.65 -2.54
CA PHE A 22 -3.68 -26.80 -3.92
C PHE A 22 -2.53 -27.20 -4.86
N LEU A 23 -1.32 -26.67 -4.66
CA LEU A 23 -0.12 -27.08 -5.40
C LEU A 23 0.19 -28.57 -5.18
N HIS A 24 0.21 -29.02 -3.91
CA HIS A 24 0.43 -30.42 -3.58
C HIS A 24 -0.62 -31.33 -4.21
N ALA A 25 -1.90 -30.93 -4.18
CA ALA A 25 -2.97 -31.68 -4.83
C ALA A 25 -2.78 -31.77 -6.35
N ALA A 26 -2.37 -30.67 -7.01
CA ALA A 26 -2.08 -30.65 -8.44
C ALA A 26 -0.91 -31.58 -8.80
N VAL A 27 0.19 -31.50 -8.03
CA VAL A 27 1.38 -32.35 -8.24
C VAL A 27 1.02 -33.83 -8.05
N LEU A 28 0.32 -34.19 -6.96
CA LEU A 28 -0.12 -35.55 -6.68
C LEU A 28 -1.03 -36.10 -7.77
N ALA A 29 -1.97 -35.30 -8.25
CA ALA A 29 -2.85 -35.68 -9.35
C ALA A 29 -2.05 -35.97 -10.63
N GLY A 30 -1.10 -35.09 -11.00
CA GLY A 30 -0.22 -35.28 -12.15
C GLY A 30 0.64 -36.53 -12.05
N LEU A 31 1.21 -36.81 -10.87
CA LEU A 31 2.02 -38.01 -10.62
C LEU A 31 1.20 -39.30 -10.71
N ASN A 32 -0.09 -39.27 -10.47
CA ASN A 32 -1.01 -40.40 -10.56
C ASN A 32 -1.86 -40.39 -11.84
N GLU A 33 -1.53 -39.58 -12.82
CA GLU A 33 -2.25 -39.46 -14.11
C GLU A 33 -3.75 -39.19 -13.93
N LEU A 34 -4.11 -38.48 -12.83
CA LEU A 34 -5.46 -38.09 -12.54
C LEU A 34 -5.76 -36.73 -13.18
N ALA A 35 -6.87 -36.64 -13.92
CA ALA A 35 -7.32 -35.38 -14.46
C ALA A 35 -7.87 -34.48 -13.35
N VAL A 36 -7.42 -33.25 -13.30
CA VAL A 36 -8.01 -32.20 -12.46
C VAL A 36 -8.97 -31.32 -13.29
N PRO A 37 -10.04 -30.79 -12.71
CA PRO A 37 -10.90 -29.86 -13.42
C PRO A 37 -10.15 -28.61 -13.85
N SER A 38 -10.39 -28.11 -15.07
CA SER A 38 -9.74 -26.88 -15.56
C SER A 38 -10.00 -25.66 -14.68
N GLU A 39 -11.11 -25.62 -13.97
CA GLU A 39 -11.43 -24.56 -13.01
C GLU A 39 -10.51 -24.60 -11.77
N PHE A 40 -10.08 -25.79 -11.36
CA PHE A 40 -9.10 -25.94 -10.29
C PHE A 40 -7.73 -25.34 -10.70
N GLU A 41 -7.24 -25.67 -11.89
CA GLU A 41 -5.97 -25.13 -12.41
C GLU A 41 -6.02 -23.61 -12.54
N LYS A 42 -7.10 -23.06 -13.12
CA LYS A 42 -7.30 -21.61 -13.25
C LYS A 42 -7.36 -20.91 -11.90
N THR A 43 -8.02 -21.51 -10.91
CA THR A 43 -8.11 -20.94 -9.55
C THR A 43 -6.75 -20.96 -8.88
N LEU A 44 -5.99 -22.05 -8.99
CA LEU A 44 -4.66 -22.13 -8.45
C LEU A 44 -3.70 -21.13 -9.10
N GLU A 45 -3.75 -20.96 -10.43
CA GLU A 45 -2.96 -19.94 -11.12
C GLU A 45 -3.32 -18.53 -10.65
N LYS A 46 -4.62 -18.20 -10.47
CA LYS A 46 -5.05 -16.91 -9.91
C LYS A 46 -4.55 -16.72 -8.47
N MET A 47 -4.49 -17.76 -7.65
CA MET A 47 -3.94 -17.64 -6.30
C MET A 47 -2.45 -17.29 -6.35
N LEU A 48 -1.71 -17.90 -7.26
CA LEU A 48 -0.30 -17.58 -7.50
C LEU A 48 -0.13 -16.16 -8.08
N ASP A 49 -1.03 -15.71 -8.96
CA ASP A 49 -1.04 -14.33 -9.47
C ASP A 49 -1.28 -13.31 -8.34
N ALA A 50 -2.15 -13.61 -7.39
CA ALA A 50 -2.37 -12.76 -6.21
C ALA A 50 -1.09 -12.68 -5.34
N LEU A 51 -0.39 -13.79 -5.13
CA LEU A 51 0.89 -13.81 -4.43
C LEU A 51 1.97 -13.04 -5.20
N LEU A 52 2.06 -13.24 -6.52
CA LEU A 52 2.97 -12.50 -7.40
C LEU A 52 2.75 -11.00 -7.27
N LEU A 53 1.49 -10.54 -7.32
CA LEU A 53 1.15 -9.12 -7.20
C LEU A 53 1.69 -8.50 -5.91
N LEU A 54 1.61 -9.22 -4.79
CA LEU A 54 2.10 -8.73 -3.50
C LEU A 54 3.62 -8.80 -3.36
N ALA A 55 4.29 -9.72 -4.09
CA ALA A 55 5.72 -10.06 -3.92
C ALA A 55 6.66 -9.47 -4.97
N ARG A 56 6.16 -8.86 -6.06
CA ARG A 56 6.95 -8.51 -7.25
C ARG A 56 7.97 -7.37 -7.06
N ALA A 57 7.85 -6.56 -6.00
CA ALA A 57 8.82 -5.50 -5.68
C ALA A 57 9.62 -5.77 -4.40
N GLY A 58 9.45 -6.93 -3.78
CA GLY A 58 10.09 -7.32 -2.54
C GLY A 58 9.31 -8.41 -1.83
N ALA A 59 9.64 -8.69 -0.57
CA ALA A 59 8.88 -9.66 0.22
C ALA A 59 7.40 -9.24 0.33
N PRO A 60 6.43 -10.18 0.20
CA PRO A 60 5.02 -9.84 0.39
C PRO A 60 4.79 -9.35 1.83
N PRO A 61 3.88 -8.38 2.04
CA PRO A 61 3.56 -7.90 3.37
C PRO A 61 2.96 -9.03 4.23
N ARG A 62 3.18 -8.97 5.55
CA ARG A 62 2.66 -9.96 6.51
C ARG A 62 1.32 -9.50 7.07
N LEU A 63 0.31 -9.42 6.20
CA LEU A 63 -1.04 -9.03 6.59
C LEU A 63 -1.71 -10.15 7.37
N GLY A 64 -2.37 -9.80 8.47
CA GLY A 64 -3.07 -10.75 9.34
C GLY A 64 -2.14 -11.76 10.00
N ASP A 65 -2.71 -12.85 10.45
CA ASP A 65 -2.04 -13.88 11.24
C ASP A 65 -1.04 -14.75 10.46
N ASP A 66 -0.08 -15.27 11.23
CA ASP A 66 0.95 -16.24 10.81
C ASP A 66 1.13 -17.23 11.97
N ASP A 67 1.07 -18.53 11.71
CA ASP A 67 1.28 -19.61 12.71
C ASP A 67 2.58 -20.40 12.47
N GLY A 68 3.39 -20.00 11.48
CA GLY A 68 4.62 -20.71 11.08
C GLY A 68 4.39 -22.07 10.46
N GLY A 69 3.14 -22.47 10.20
CA GLY A 69 2.79 -23.76 9.60
C GLY A 69 2.92 -23.76 8.08
N ARG A 70 3.39 -24.84 7.50
CA ARG A 70 3.43 -25.13 6.06
C ARG A 70 3.08 -26.58 5.81
N VAL A 71 2.53 -26.89 4.65
CA VAL A 71 2.25 -28.29 4.27
C VAL A 71 3.54 -29.09 4.21
N PHE A 72 4.57 -28.52 3.61
CA PHE A 72 5.90 -29.08 3.56
C PHE A 72 6.92 -27.94 3.56
N ASP A 73 7.77 -27.89 4.59
CA ASP A 73 8.89 -26.96 4.68
C ASP A 73 10.00 -27.60 5.51
N PRO A 74 11.06 -28.13 4.85
CA PRO A 74 12.16 -28.81 5.55
C PRO A 74 12.97 -27.87 6.43
N ARG A 75 12.89 -26.56 6.18
CA ARG A 75 13.60 -25.52 6.95
C ARG A 75 12.67 -24.56 7.65
N ARG A 76 11.60 -25.04 8.22
CA ARG A 76 10.51 -24.29 8.87
C ARG A 76 10.84 -22.92 9.43
N ASN A 77 9.84 -22.05 9.45
CA ASN A 77 9.87 -20.77 10.15
C ASN A 77 10.94 -19.80 9.62
N ARG A 78 11.03 -19.70 8.29
CA ARG A 78 11.87 -18.73 7.58
C ARG A 78 11.05 -17.54 7.10
N SER A 79 11.60 -16.33 7.19
CA SER A 79 10.94 -15.12 6.73
C SER A 79 10.75 -15.06 5.21
N GLU A 80 11.67 -15.64 4.46
CA GLU A 80 11.72 -15.59 3.00
C GLU A 80 10.85 -16.63 2.29
N HIS A 81 10.31 -17.61 2.99
CA HIS A 81 9.58 -18.74 2.38
C HIS A 81 8.22 -18.39 1.74
N LEU A 82 7.72 -17.19 1.95
CA LEU A 82 6.40 -16.79 1.42
C LEU A 82 6.31 -16.80 -0.11
N THR A 83 7.44 -16.73 -0.81
CA THR A 83 7.49 -16.76 -2.28
C THR A 83 7.83 -18.14 -2.86
N ASP A 84 8.17 -19.14 -2.03
CA ASP A 84 8.52 -20.49 -2.47
C ASP A 84 7.46 -21.14 -3.39
N PRO A 85 6.14 -20.99 -3.14
CA PRO A 85 5.11 -21.54 -4.02
C PRO A 85 5.16 -21.02 -5.46
N LEU A 86 5.66 -19.81 -5.68
CA LEU A 86 5.83 -19.27 -7.03
C LEU A 86 6.82 -20.11 -7.87
N ALA A 87 7.86 -20.71 -7.24
CA ALA A 87 8.80 -21.55 -7.97
C ALA A 87 8.12 -22.85 -8.46
N THR A 88 7.35 -23.51 -7.61
CA THR A 88 6.56 -24.68 -8.01
C THR A 88 5.53 -24.29 -9.09
N GLY A 89 4.83 -23.17 -8.90
CA GLY A 89 3.90 -22.61 -9.89
C GLY A 89 4.57 -22.26 -11.23
N ALA A 90 5.82 -21.75 -11.19
CA ALA A 90 6.58 -21.43 -12.40
C ALA A 90 6.78 -22.64 -13.29
N VAL A 91 7.11 -23.79 -12.68
CA VAL A 91 7.28 -25.06 -13.40
C VAL A 91 5.95 -25.61 -13.91
N LEU A 92 4.90 -25.61 -13.05
CA LEU A 92 3.61 -26.20 -13.42
C LEU A 92 2.88 -25.41 -14.52
N PHE A 93 2.97 -24.08 -14.49
CA PHE A 93 2.26 -23.19 -15.42
C PHE A 93 3.17 -22.56 -16.48
N HIS A 94 4.45 -22.95 -16.55
CA HIS A 94 5.44 -22.38 -17.47
C HIS A 94 5.54 -20.84 -17.39
N ARG A 95 5.50 -20.27 -16.17
CA ARG A 95 5.47 -18.84 -15.90
C ARG A 95 6.85 -18.30 -15.53
N GLY A 96 7.46 -17.56 -16.47
CA GLY A 96 8.78 -16.94 -16.28
C GLY A 96 8.78 -15.78 -15.27
N ASP A 97 7.66 -15.11 -15.08
CA ASP A 97 7.47 -14.06 -14.08
C ASP A 97 7.39 -14.62 -12.66
N PHE A 98 6.75 -15.76 -12.44
CA PHE A 98 6.82 -16.47 -11.16
C PHE A 98 8.27 -16.87 -10.83
N LYS A 99 9.02 -17.36 -11.83
CA LYS A 99 10.46 -17.67 -11.69
C LYS A 99 11.27 -16.44 -11.31
N ALA A 100 10.98 -15.27 -11.91
CA ALA A 100 11.68 -14.02 -11.61
C ALA A 100 11.53 -13.58 -10.15
N VAL A 101 10.33 -13.73 -9.60
CA VAL A 101 10.01 -13.27 -8.24
C VAL A 101 10.44 -14.28 -7.18
N SER A 102 10.34 -15.59 -7.44
CA SER A 102 10.84 -16.62 -6.52
C SER A 102 12.38 -16.62 -6.43
N GLY A 103 13.07 -16.16 -7.47
CA GLY A 103 14.53 -16.05 -7.53
C GLY A 103 15.22 -17.40 -7.70
N GLU A 104 15.54 -18.08 -6.61
CA GLU A 104 16.17 -19.39 -6.61
C GLU A 104 15.16 -20.54 -6.57
N LEU A 105 15.57 -21.73 -6.98
CA LEU A 105 14.74 -22.91 -6.85
C LEU A 105 14.74 -23.40 -5.39
N PRO A 106 13.62 -23.30 -4.66
CA PRO A 106 13.57 -23.70 -3.26
C PRO A 106 13.59 -25.22 -3.10
N GLU A 107 14.10 -25.68 -1.97
CA GLU A 107 14.19 -27.09 -1.63
C GLU A 107 12.85 -27.80 -1.71
N GLU A 108 11.77 -27.14 -1.32
CA GLU A 108 10.41 -27.65 -1.42
C GLU A 108 10.05 -28.05 -2.86
N THR A 109 10.32 -27.17 -3.83
CA THR A 109 10.05 -27.46 -5.25
C THR A 109 10.85 -28.65 -5.76
N ILE A 110 12.12 -28.80 -5.30
CA ILE A 110 12.96 -29.94 -5.63
C ILE A 110 12.33 -31.27 -5.13
N TRP A 111 11.86 -31.28 -3.88
CA TRP A 111 11.21 -32.46 -3.30
C TRP A 111 9.87 -32.78 -3.96
N LEU A 112 9.09 -31.78 -4.33
CA LEU A 112 7.77 -31.96 -4.96
C LEU A 112 7.87 -32.46 -6.40
N LEU A 113 8.80 -31.91 -7.18
CA LEU A 113 8.85 -32.11 -8.64
C LEU A 113 10.01 -32.98 -9.11
N GLY A 114 11.00 -33.27 -8.26
CA GLY A 114 12.16 -34.11 -8.54
C GLY A 114 13.03 -33.59 -9.71
N GLU A 115 13.83 -34.50 -10.29
CA GLU A 115 14.75 -34.17 -11.39
C GLU A 115 14.05 -33.55 -12.61
N ARG A 116 12.83 -33.98 -12.90
CA ARG A 116 12.07 -33.46 -14.02
C ARG A 116 11.71 -31.96 -13.77
N GLY A 117 11.31 -31.65 -12.55
CA GLY A 117 11.01 -30.27 -12.19
C GLY A 117 12.23 -29.37 -12.24
N ILE A 118 13.40 -29.84 -11.81
CA ILE A 118 14.68 -29.11 -11.92
C ILE A 118 15.00 -28.86 -13.41
N ALA A 119 14.88 -29.86 -14.27
CA ALA A 119 15.15 -29.71 -15.70
C ALA A 119 14.20 -28.71 -16.39
N GLU A 120 12.92 -28.72 -16.02
CA GLU A 120 11.93 -27.71 -16.54
C GLU A 120 12.22 -26.31 -16.01
N TRP A 121 12.57 -26.15 -14.73
CA TRP A 121 13.00 -24.88 -14.15
C TRP A 121 14.21 -24.29 -14.91
N ASP A 122 15.23 -25.12 -15.20
CA ASP A 122 16.43 -24.64 -15.90
C ASP A 122 16.12 -24.18 -17.34
N ARG A 123 15.18 -24.83 -18.01
CA ARG A 123 14.72 -24.46 -19.36
C ARG A 123 13.84 -23.22 -19.39
N LEU A 124 13.14 -22.93 -18.31
CA LEU A 124 12.20 -21.82 -18.23
C LEU A 124 12.94 -20.49 -18.27
N HIS A 125 12.65 -19.66 -19.25
CA HIS A 125 13.19 -18.30 -19.33
C HIS A 125 12.56 -17.39 -18.28
N THR A 126 13.40 -16.69 -17.52
CA THR A 126 12.96 -15.66 -16.58
C THR A 126 12.37 -14.46 -17.34
N GLN A 127 11.22 -13.99 -16.91
CA GLN A 127 10.55 -12.79 -17.43
C GLN A 127 10.27 -11.82 -16.28
N PRO A 128 10.50 -10.51 -16.47
CA PRO A 128 10.13 -9.55 -15.42
C PRO A 128 8.62 -9.56 -15.22
N PRO A 129 8.14 -9.43 -13.96
CA PRO A 129 6.71 -9.29 -13.69
C PRO A 129 6.19 -7.95 -14.22
N ASP A 130 4.90 -7.88 -14.53
CA ASP A 130 4.24 -6.61 -14.80
C ASP A 130 4.24 -5.76 -13.53
N MET A 131 4.77 -4.53 -13.62
CA MET A 131 4.82 -3.55 -12.54
C MET A 131 3.70 -2.50 -12.64
N GLY A 132 2.63 -2.79 -13.35
CA GLY A 132 1.42 -1.96 -13.35
C GLY A 132 0.72 -1.95 -11.99
N SER A 133 0.07 -0.85 -11.60
CA SER A 133 -0.78 -0.81 -10.41
C SER A 133 -2.02 -1.68 -10.63
N ALA A 134 -2.39 -2.45 -9.63
CA ALA A 134 -3.50 -3.40 -9.72
C ALA A 134 -4.21 -3.56 -8.37
N GLY A 135 -5.44 -4.05 -8.40
CA GLY A 135 -6.23 -4.35 -7.21
C GLY A 135 -6.75 -5.77 -7.21
N LEU A 136 -6.97 -6.28 -6.01
CA LEU A 136 -7.70 -7.50 -5.69
C LEU A 136 -9.01 -7.08 -4.99
N PRO A 137 -10.06 -6.69 -5.74
CA PRO A 137 -11.25 -6.04 -5.16
C PRO A 137 -12.04 -6.93 -4.20
N SER A 138 -12.03 -8.26 -4.40
CA SER A 138 -12.72 -9.20 -3.49
C SER A 138 -11.96 -9.33 -2.17
N ALA A 139 -10.63 -9.25 -2.20
CA ALA A 139 -9.79 -9.19 -1.02
C ALA A 139 -9.72 -7.78 -0.43
N GLY A 140 -10.00 -6.73 -1.23
CA GLY A 140 -9.82 -5.34 -0.84
C GLY A 140 -8.36 -4.89 -0.78
N LEU A 141 -7.44 -5.63 -1.40
CA LEU A 141 -6.02 -5.28 -1.48
C LEU A 141 -5.74 -4.49 -2.75
N TYR A 142 -5.03 -3.36 -2.63
CA TYR A 142 -4.69 -2.50 -3.75
C TYR A 142 -3.18 -2.23 -3.76
N VAL A 143 -2.58 -2.27 -4.93
CA VAL A 143 -1.14 -2.08 -5.10
C VAL A 143 -0.88 -0.93 -6.06
N LEU A 144 -0.33 0.16 -5.53
CA LEU A 144 0.22 1.26 -6.32
C LEU A 144 1.68 0.94 -6.64
N ALA A 145 2.04 0.86 -7.91
CA ALA A 145 3.36 0.41 -8.29
C ALA A 145 4.02 1.31 -9.33
N THR A 146 5.34 1.35 -9.29
CA THR A 146 6.21 2.00 -10.26
C THR A 146 7.27 1.04 -10.74
N ALA A 147 7.59 1.10 -12.05
CA ALA A 147 8.60 0.22 -12.62
C ALA A 147 10.03 0.76 -12.42
N MET A 148 10.20 2.08 -12.38
CA MET A 148 11.53 2.71 -12.29
C MET A 148 11.49 3.98 -11.41
N PRO A 149 12.02 3.92 -10.18
CA PRO A 149 12.53 2.74 -9.51
C PRO A 149 11.42 1.71 -9.23
N ALA A 150 11.76 0.42 -9.22
CA ALA A 150 10.79 -0.61 -8.87
C ALA A 150 10.33 -0.42 -7.43
N SER A 151 9.07 -0.04 -7.26
CA SER A 151 8.50 0.27 -5.96
C SER A 151 7.02 -0.08 -5.95
N GLN A 152 6.52 -0.55 -4.82
CA GLN A 152 5.09 -0.78 -4.63
C GLN A 152 4.64 -0.42 -3.23
N LEU A 153 3.46 0.18 -3.15
CA LEU A 153 2.75 0.45 -1.92
C LEU A 153 1.49 -0.42 -1.93
N VAL A 154 1.40 -1.34 -0.97
CA VAL A 154 0.24 -2.21 -0.77
C VAL A 154 -0.68 -1.55 0.25
N ILE A 155 -1.98 -1.55 -0.04
CA ILE A 155 -3.03 -0.95 0.78
C ILE A 155 -3.98 -2.07 1.19
N ASP A 156 -4.23 -2.21 2.49
CA ASP A 156 -5.28 -3.07 3.01
C ASP A 156 -6.58 -2.26 3.22
N ALA A 157 -7.53 -2.46 2.34
CA ALA A 157 -8.87 -1.89 2.40
C ALA A 157 -9.94 -3.00 2.32
N GLY A 158 -9.53 -4.21 2.70
CA GLY A 158 -10.36 -5.40 2.68
C GLY A 158 -11.31 -5.52 3.88
N PRO A 159 -12.16 -6.54 3.84
CA PRO A 159 -12.83 -7.00 5.04
C PRO A 159 -11.78 -7.56 6.00
N GLN A 160 -11.98 -7.42 7.29
CA GLN A 160 -11.04 -7.92 8.31
C GLN A 160 -10.87 -9.46 8.26
N GLY A 161 -11.73 -10.17 7.55
CA GLY A 161 -11.71 -11.62 7.33
C GLY A 161 -13.11 -12.22 7.27
N ALA A 162 -13.20 -13.50 6.90
CA ALA A 162 -14.45 -14.23 6.86
C ALA A 162 -14.85 -14.80 8.23
N GLN A 163 -16.14 -15.11 8.44
CA GLN A 163 -16.68 -15.87 9.58
C GLN A 163 -16.29 -15.34 11.00
N GLY A 164 -16.06 -14.07 11.17
CA GLY A 164 -15.65 -13.51 12.47
C GLY A 164 -14.20 -13.06 12.50
N ALA A 165 -13.51 -13.12 11.35
CA ALA A 165 -12.18 -12.54 11.14
C ALA A 165 -11.11 -13.04 12.13
N GLY A 166 -11.11 -14.35 12.43
CA GLY A 166 -10.21 -14.95 13.43
C GLY A 166 -8.73 -14.70 13.17
N HIS A 167 -8.34 -14.51 11.90
CA HIS A 167 -6.97 -14.30 11.47
C HIS A 167 -6.69 -12.89 10.94
N GLY A 168 -7.68 -12.00 10.94
CA GLY A 168 -7.49 -10.60 10.57
C GLY A 168 -7.02 -9.75 11.74
N HIS A 169 -6.52 -8.56 11.43
CA HIS A 169 -6.08 -7.55 12.39
C HIS A 169 -6.97 -6.30 12.32
N ALA A 170 -6.80 -5.37 13.27
CA ALA A 170 -7.48 -4.08 13.28
C ALA A 170 -6.66 -3.04 12.49
N ASP A 171 -6.45 -3.30 11.21
CA ASP A 171 -5.47 -2.68 10.31
C ASP A 171 -6.06 -2.01 9.08
N ALA A 172 -7.37 -1.73 9.11
CA ALA A 172 -8.08 -1.10 7.99
C ALA A 172 -7.36 0.16 7.49
N LEU A 173 -7.16 0.24 6.16
CA LEU A 173 -6.41 1.26 5.45
C LEU A 173 -4.92 1.33 5.80
N SER A 174 -4.35 0.30 6.42
CA SER A 174 -2.92 0.18 6.61
C SER A 174 -2.18 0.05 5.27
N ILE A 175 -0.90 0.45 5.27
CA ILE A 175 -0.05 0.39 4.08
C ILE A 175 1.30 -0.25 4.38
N CYS A 176 1.83 -0.95 3.37
CA CYS A 176 3.22 -1.43 3.35
C CYS A 176 3.91 -0.88 2.11
N LEU A 177 5.18 -0.50 2.22
CA LEU A 177 5.94 0.09 1.12
C LEU A 177 7.24 -0.67 0.89
N HIS A 178 7.43 -1.14 -0.34
CA HIS A 178 8.66 -1.78 -0.80
C HIS A 178 9.28 -0.97 -1.93
N SER A 179 10.59 -0.90 -1.96
CA SER A 179 11.32 -0.27 -3.07
C SER A 179 12.63 -1.00 -3.30
N GLN A 180 12.88 -1.39 -4.54
CA GLN A 180 14.13 -2.01 -4.98
C GLN A 180 14.56 -3.23 -4.13
N GLY A 181 13.58 -4.09 -3.81
CA GLY A 181 13.79 -5.28 -2.99
C GLY A 181 13.87 -5.04 -1.47
N HIS A 182 13.79 -3.79 -1.03
CA HIS A 182 13.82 -3.43 0.40
C HIS A 182 12.43 -3.09 0.93
N SER A 183 12.10 -3.62 2.11
CA SER A 183 10.92 -3.24 2.87
C SER A 183 11.18 -1.90 3.56
N LEU A 184 10.44 -0.86 3.20
CA LEU A 184 10.59 0.50 3.77
C LEU A 184 9.54 0.78 4.85
N LEU A 185 8.28 0.37 4.62
CA LEU A 185 7.23 0.32 5.64
C LEU A 185 6.68 -1.10 5.66
N ILE A 186 6.56 -1.68 6.84
CA ILE A 186 6.13 -3.06 7.04
C ILE A 186 4.88 -3.15 7.88
N ASP A 187 4.19 -4.28 7.76
CA ASP A 187 3.30 -4.78 8.80
C ASP A 187 4.12 -5.54 9.84
N PRO A 188 3.92 -5.32 11.14
CA PRO A 188 4.66 -6.00 12.19
C PRO A 188 4.38 -7.50 12.35
N GLY A 189 3.38 -8.05 11.68
CA GLY A 189 3.03 -9.48 11.72
C GLY A 189 2.29 -9.88 12.99
N THR A 190 2.44 -11.15 13.41
CA THR A 190 1.58 -11.78 14.44
C THR A 190 2.27 -12.03 15.78
N PHE A 191 3.53 -12.42 15.78
CA PHE A 191 4.30 -13.00 16.89
C PHE A 191 3.82 -14.40 17.25
N GLU A 192 2.81 -14.58 18.15
CA GLU A 192 2.34 -15.91 18.55
C GLU A 192 0.88 -15.90 19.03
N TYR A 193 0.26 -17.09 19.10
CA TYR A 193 -1.15 -17.25 19.51
C TYR A 193 -1.32 -17.55 21.00
N ALA A 194 -0.31 -18.15 21.62
CA ALA A 194 -0.41 -18.77 22.94
C ALA A 194 0.32 -18.03 24.06
N SER A 195 0.66 -16.74 23.85
CA SER A 195 1.28 -15.93 24.90
C SER A 195 0.35 -15.75 26.09
N GLU A 196 0.87 -16.00 27.29
CA GLU A 196 0.22 -15.59 28.53
C GLU A 196 0.25 -14.06 28.59
N GLY A 197 -0.87 -13.41 28.28
CA GLY A 197 -0.98 -11.95 28.34
C GLY A 197 -1.60 -11.31 27.11
N SER A 198 -1.33 -10.01 26.93
CA SER A 198 -1.90 -9.19 25.86
C SER A 198 -1.05 -9.13 24.57
N GLU A 199 0.00 -9.96 24.44
CA GLU A 199 0.95 -9.85 23.32
C GLU A 199 0.30 -10.14 21.98
N ARG A 200 -0.53 -11.19 21.90
CA ARG A 200 -1.33 -11.45 20.69
C ARG A 200 -2.24 -10.26 20.37
N ASP A 201 -2.96 -9.73 21.36
CA ASP A 201 -3.84 -8.57 21.14
C ASP A 201 -3.06 -7.31 20.79
N SER A 202 -1.82 -7.17 21.27
CA SER A 202 -0.94 -6.06 20.89
C SER A 202 -0.60 -6.09 19.41
N PHE A 203 -0.18 -7.25 18.86
CA PHE A 203 0.23 -7.35 17.45
C PHE A 203 -0.93 -7.14 16.48
N ARG A 204 -2.16 -7.49 16.84
CA ARG A 204 -3.34 -7.26 16.00
C ARG A 204 -4.08 -5.94 16.28
N ALA A 205 -3.54 -5.12 17.19
CA ALA A 205 -4.11 -3.81 17.54
C ALA A 205 -3.78 -2.75 16.47
N THR A 206 -4.67 -1.79 16.28
CA THR A 206 -4.52 -0.72 15.28
C THR A 206 -3.20 0.04 15.40
N ALA A 207 -2.70 0.28 16.61
CA ALA A 207 -1.45 0.99 16.85
C ALA A 207 -0.19 0.26 16.35
N MET A 208 -0.30 -1.04 16.01
CA MET A 208 0.77 -1.84 15.41
C MET A 208 0.79 -1.77 13.89
N HIS A 209 -0.15 -1.06 13.25
CA HIS A 209 -0.25 -0.99 11.80
C HIS A 209 -0.05 0.43 11.29
N ASN A 210 0.28 0.58 10.01
CA ASN A 210 0.54 1.86 9.36
C ASN A 210 -0.76 2.60 9.01
N THR A 211 -1.58 2.87 10.01
CA THR A 211 -2.88 3.54 9.89
C THR A 211 -3.11 4.52 11.04
N LEU A 212 -4.22 5.23 11.02
CA LEU A 212 -4.58 6.22 12.03
C LEU A 212 -5.29 5.56 13.21
N THR A 213 -4.90 5.94 14.42
CA THR A 213 -5.54 5.59 15.70
C THR A 213 -6.23 6.82 16.29
N VAL A 214 -7.43 6.66 16.83
CA VAL A 214 -8.20 7.73 17.48
C VAL A 214 -8.40 7.36 18.95
N ASP A 215 -8.05 8.28 19.87
CA ASP A 215 -8.16 8.14 21.33
C ASP A 215 -7.48 6.88 21.90
N GLY A 216 -6.49 6.36 21.18
CA GLY A 216 -5.83 5.09 21.54
C GLY A 216 -6.72 3.86 21.38
N ALA A 217 -7.90 3.99 20.76
CA ALA A 217 -8.83 2.90 20.53
C ALA A 217 -8.44 2.07 19.30
N ASN A 218 -8.80 0.80 19.31
CA ASN A 218 -8.69 -0.05 18.12
C ASN A 218 -9.88 0.19 17.18
N GLN A 219 -9.67 0.02 15.90
CA GLN A 219 -10.74 0.00 14.89
C GLN A 219 -11.72 -1.16 15.12
N SER A 220 -11.22 -2.28 15.67
CA SER A 220 -11.98 -3.45 16.11
C SER A 220 -11.40 -3.94 17.42
N ASP A 221 -12.26 -4.25 18.42
CA ASP A 221 -11.81 -4.71 19.74
C ASP A 221 -11.74 -6.23 19.81
N PRO A 222 -10.65 -6.81 20.33
CA PRO A 222 -10.57 -8.24 20.60
C PRO A 222 -11.65 -8.74 21.56
N ALA A 223 -12.17 -9.95 21.28
CA ALA A 223 -13.11 -10.67 22.14
C ALA A 223 -12.63 -12.09 22.49
N GLY A 224 -11.34 -12.32 22.38
CA GLY A 224 -10.67 -13.60 22.57
C GLY A 224 -9.63 -13.82 21.46
N PRO A 225 -8.84 -14.89 21.51
CA PRO A 225 -7.68 -15.07 20.61
C PRO A 225 -8.01 -15.03 19.11
N PHE A 226 -9.21 -15.46 18.72
CA PHE A 226 -9.66 -15.55 17.33
C PHE A 226 -11.06 -14.92 17.13
N ALA A 227 -11.41 -13.93 17.95
CA ALA A 227 -12.71 -13.29 17.90
C ALA A 227 -12.60 -11.78 18.13
N TRP A 228 -13.60 -11.05 17.64
CA TRP A 228 -13.75 -9.61 17.74
C TRP A 228 -15.12 -9.24 18.28
N LYS A 229 -15.23 -8.16 19.05
CA LYS A 229 -16.52 -7.63 19.53
C LYS A 229 -17.34 -7.06 18.40
N GLN A 230 -16.68 -6.36 17.48
CA GLN A 230 -17.22 -5.83 16.24
C GLN A 230 -16.16 -5.92 15.15
N LEU A 231 -16.59 -5.92 13.90
CA LEU A 231 -15.71 -5.88 12.74
C LEU A 231 -15.80 -4.52 12.05
N THR A 232 -14.66 -3.93 11.77
CA THR A 232 -14.55 -2.72 10.96
C THR A 232 -14.94 -3.00 9.52
N LYS A 233 -15.74 -2.10 8.95
CA LYS A 233 -16.12 -2.14 7.54
C LYS A 233 -15.36 -1.09 6.77
N THR A 234 -14.60 -1.51 5.80
CA THR A 234 -13.91 -0.65 4.85
C THR A 234 -14.77 -0.37 3.64
N ARG A 235 -14.53 0.76 3.01
CA ARG A 235 -15.13 1.14 1.73
C ARG A 235 -14.07 1.77 0.84
N VAL A 236 -13.89 1.24 -0.34
CA VAL A 236 -13.11 1.89 -1.39
C VAL A 236 -14.00 2.91 -2.09
N ASN A 237 -13.64 4.18 -1.95
CA ASN A 237 -14.37 5.31 -2.50
C ASN A 237 -13.92 5.64 -3.92
N GLN A 238 -12.61 5.47 -4.21
CA GLN A 238 -12.01 5.67 -5.53
C GLN A 238 -10.81 4.76 -5.73
N TRP A 239 -10.66 4.30 -6.95
CA TRP A 239 -9.48 3.62 -7.47
C TRP A 239 -9.27 4.06 -8.92
N ILE A 240 -8.22 4.82 -9.16
CA ILE A 240 -7.86 5.35 -10.47
C ILE A 240 -6.41 4.98 -10.75
N THR A 241 -6.14 4.41 -11.92
CA THR A 241 -4.79 4.11 -12.41
C THR A 241 -4.54 4.85 -13.71
N GLY A 242 -3.66 5.83 -13.66
CA GLY A 242 -3.24 6.62 -14.81
C GLY A 242 -1.86 6.20 -15.34
N LYS A 243 -1.42 6.85 -16.42
CA LYS A 243 -0.07 6.64 -16.97
C LYS A 243 1.01 7.25 -16.07
N SER A 244 0.72 8.41 -15.47
CA SER A 244 1.69 9.17 -14.66
C SER A 244 1.40 9.12 -13.17
N PHE A 245 0.22 8.64 -12.79
CA PHE A 245 -0.25 8.65 -11.41
C PHE A 245 -1.19 7.49 -11.11
N ASP A 246 -1.41 7.26 -9.82
CA ASP A 246 -2.52 6.47 -9.30
C ASP A 246 -3.16 7.22 -8.13
N LEU A 247 -4.46 6.97 -7.91
CA LEU A 247 -5.20 7.50 -6.77
C LEU A 247 -6.06 6.41 -6.16
N PHE A 248 -5.86 6.20 -4.86
CA PHE A 248 -6.74 5.40 -4.01
C PHE A 248 -7.39 6.30 -2.96
N VAL A 249 -8.69 6.11 -2.72
CA VAL A 249 -9.39 6.73 -1.60
C VAL A 249 -10.24 5.67 -0.91
N GLY A 250 -10.01 5.48 0.38
CA GLY A 250 -10.75 4.56 1.21
C GLY A 250 -11.24 5.20 2.51
N SER A 251 -12.23 4.58 3.13
CA SER A 251 -12.77 4.97 4.42
C SER A 251 -13.19 3.75 5.22
N HIS A 252 -13.33 3.88 6.54
CA HIS A 252 -13.85 2.83 7.40
C HIS A 252 -14.70 3.41 8.54
N ASP A 253 -15.49 2.55 9.18
CA ASP A 253 -16.40 2.89 10.27
C ASP A 253 -15.91 2.46 11.67
N GLY A 254 -14.66 2.05 11.81
CA GLY A 254 -14.09 1.47 13.03
C GLY A 254 -14.20 2.35 14.27
N TYR A 255 -14.32 3.66 14.12
CA TYR A 255 -14.47 4.62 15.22
C TYR A 255 -15.91 5.14 15.40
N SER A 256 -16.89 4.52 14.75
CA SER A 256 -18.31 4.91 14.85
C SER A 256 -18.95 4.61 16.22
N LEU A 257 -18.31 3.79 17.04
CA LEU A 257 -18.78 3.40 18.37
C LEU A 257 -18.10 4.17 19.53
N LEU A 258 -17.20 5.10 19.22
CA LEU A 258 -16.64 6.00 20.25
C LEU A 258 -17.75 6.85 20.87
N ALA A 259 -17.51 7.36 22.08
CA ALA A 259 -18.44 8.28 22.75
C ALA A 259 -18.72 9.54 21.91
N SER A 260 -17.71 10.03 21.20
CA SER A 260 -17.79 11.03 20.14
C SER A 260 -17.39 10.34 18.82
N PRO A 261 -18.35 9.89 18.00
CA PRO A 261 -18.04 9.13 16.81
C PRO A 261 -17.29 9.92 15.75
N VAL A 262 -16.31 9.30 15.13
CA VAL A 262 -15.56 9.89 14.00
C VAL A 262 -15.45 8.92 12.83
N HIS A 263 -15.21 9.46 11.66
CA HIS A 263 -14.97 8.72 10.43
C HIS A 263 -13.56 9.01 9.91
N HIS A 264 -12.78 7.96 9.66
CA HIS A 264 -11.49 8.06 9.02
C HIS A 264 -11.62 7.84 7.52
N ARG A 265 -11.02 8.74 6.73
CA ARG A 265 -10.86 8.64 5.28
C ARG A 265 -9.40 8.86 4.92
N ARG A 266 -8.82 7.93 4.18
CA ARG A 266 -7.44 7.99 3.70
C ARG A 266 -7.40 8.14 2.19
N TRP A 267 -6.61 9.11 1.73
CA TRP A 267 -6.23 9.31 0.34
C TRP A 267 -4.80 8.87 0.16
N ILE A 268 -4.52 8.14 -0.89
CA ILE A 268 -3.16 7.76 -1.27
C ILE A 268 -3.00 8.09 -2.74
N PHE A 269 -2.19 9.09 -3.02
CA PHE A 269 -1.84 9.52 -4.36
C PHE A 269 -0.40 9.12 -4.65
N SER A 270 -0.15 8.49 -5.79
CA SER A 270 1.17 8.09 -6.25
C SER A 270 1.51 8.76 -7.57
N LEU A 271 2.69 9.36 -7.65
CA LEU A 271 3.31 9.65 -8.93
C LEU A 271 4.19 8.47 -9.36
N LYS A 272 4.08 8.06 -10.64
CA LYS A 272 4.90 6.97 -11.20
C LYS A 272 6.41 7.26 -11.19
N SER A 273 6.81 8.45 -10.73
CA SER A 273 8.20 8.82 -10.44
C SER A 273 8.70 8.37 -9.08
N GLY A 274 7.90 7.63 -8.30
CA GLY A 274 8.28 7.06 -7.00
C GLY A 274 8.00 7.98 -5.81
N LEU A 275 6.86 8.66 -5.80
CA LEU A 275 6.42 9.51 -4.71
C LEU A 275 5.01 9.09 -4.29
N TYR A 276 4.75 8.99 -2.97
CA TYR A 276 3.45 8.63 -2.41
C TYR A 276 3.02 9.69 -1.40
N LEU A 277 1.87 10.32 -1.64
CA LEU A 277 1.25 11.22 -0.69
C LEU A 277 0.11 10.49 0.00
N VAL A 278 0.15 10.44 1.32
CA VAL A 278 -0.91 9.89 2.18
C VAL A 278 -1.57 11.05 2.91
N ARG A 279 -2.88 11.17 2.77
CA ARG A 279 -3.68 12.16 3.48
C ARG A 279 -4.74 11.45 4.31
N ASP A 280 -4.65 11.61 5.62
CA ASP A 280 -5.61 11.11 6.58
C ASP A 280 -6.56 12.23 6.98
N GLN A 281 -7.86 11.99 6.87
CA GLN A 281 -8.91 12.89 7.28
C GLN A 281 -9.74 12.22 8.36
N VAL A 282 -9.97 12.95 9.45
CA VAL A 282 -10.89 12.55 10.53
C VAL A 282 -12.06 13.53 10.54
N GLN A 283 -13.26 13.01 10.35
CA GLN A 283 -14.50 13.80 10.33
C GLN A 283 -15.36 13.39 11.51
N GLY A 284 -15.97 14.37 12.19
CA GLY A 284 -16.79 14.17 13.38
C GLY A 284 -16.89 15.46 14.17
N GLU A 285 -17.13 15.33 15.47
CA GLU A 285 -17.22 16.44 16.42
C GLU A 285 -16.45 16.14 17.70
N GLY A 286 -15.96 17.18 18.38
CA GLY A 286 -15.25 17.08 19.64
C GLY A 286 -13.74 17.05 19.50
N GLU A 287 -13.08 17.05 20.66
CA GLU A 287 -11.62 16.95 20.77
C GLU A 287 -11.21 15.48 20.87
N HIS A 288 -10.23 15.09 20.04
CA HIS A 288 -9.72 13.73 19.96
C HIS A 288 -8.19 13.70 19.96
N ARG A 289 -7.63 12.64 20.52
CA ARG A 289 -6.23 12.26 20.30
C ARG A 289 -6.12 11.48 19.00
N LEU A 290 -5.33 11.99 18.06
CA LEU A 290 -5.05 11.36 16.78
C LEU A 290 -3.58 10.94 16.76
N ASP A 291 -3.30 9.67 16.44
CA ASP A 291 -1.94 9.14 16.32
C ASP A 291 -1.79 8.37 15.01
N ILE A 292 -0.65 8.55 14.33
CA ILE A 292 -0.27 7.79 13.13
C ILE A 292 1.10 7.20 13.37
N ALA A 293 1.22 5.89 13.19
CA ALA A 293 2.49 5.17 13.31
C ALA A 293 2.97 4.70 11.94
N TRP A 294 4.27 4.91 11.67
CA TRP A 294 4.96 4.35 10.52
C TRP A 294 6.00 3.35 11.01
N HIS A 295 5.73 2.06 10.80
CA HIS A 295 6.61 0.95 11.17
C HIS A 295 7.64 0.77 10.06
N LEU A 296 8.87 1.20 10.32
CA LEU A 296 9.94 1.16 9.33
C LEU A 296 10.47 -0.27 9.17
N GLY A 297 10.94 -0.58 7.97
CA GLY A 297 11.47 -1.90 7.63
C GLY A 297 12.68 -2.31 8.48
N PRO A 298 12.99 -3.62 8.52
CA PRO A 298 14.13 -4.13 9.28
C PRO A 298 15.44 -3.45 8.88
N GLY A 299 16.24 -3.08 9.89
CA GLY A 299 17.52 -2.41 9.67
C GLY A 299 17.43 -0.94 9.28
N MET A 300 16.24 -0.36 9.17
CA MET A 300 16.10 1.08 8.95
C MET A 300 16.37 1.87 10.21
N GLN A 301 17.18 2.92 10.08
CA GLN A 301 17.56 3.85 11.15
C GLN A 301 17.45 5.29 10.65
N ARG A 302 17.23 6.22 11.57
CA ARG A 302 17.23 7.65 11.26
C ARG A 302 18.67 8.10 10.91
N SER A 303 18.84 8.65 9.70
CA SER A 303 20.12 9.20 9.24
C SER A 303 20.17 10.73 9.26
N ALA A 304 18.99 11.37 9.13
CA ALA A 304 18.82 12.82 9.27
C ALA A 304 17.38 13.14 9.67
N GLU A 305 17.05 14.42 9.82
CA GLU A 305 15.66 14.85 10.02
C GLU A 305 14.81 14.37 8.85
N HIS A 306 13.69 13.71 9.15
CA HIS A 306 12.74 13.11 8.18
C HIS A 306 13.36 12.12 7.18
N LEU A 307 14.60 11.64 7.41
CA LEU A 307 15.30 10.72 6.52
C LEU A 307 15.75 9.47 7.26
N PHE A 308 15.35 8.33 6.71
CA PHE A 308 15.71 7.01 7.23
C PHE A 308 16.44 6.22 6.15
N GLU A 309 17.40 5.39 6.54
CA GLU A 309 18.20 4.58 5.64
C GLU A 309 18.25 3.13 6.06
N VAL A 310 18.31 2.24 5.08
CA VAL A 310 18.54 0.81 5.33
C VAL A 310 20.04 0.60 5.54
N LYS A 311 20.43 0.15 6.72
CA LYS A 311 21.83 -0.04 7.12
C LYS A 311 22.60 -0.89 6.10
N GLY A 312 23.71 -0.35 5.64
CA GLY A 312 24.63 -1.05 4.71
C GLY A 312 24.19 -1.02 3.24
N THR A 313 23.17 -0.23 2.89
CA THR A 313 22.70 -0.04 1.52
C THR A 313 22.62 1.43 1.15
N SER A 314 22.32 1.73 -0.12
CA SER A 314 22.02 3.09 -0.59
C SER A 314 20.53 3.46 -0.47
N GLN A 315 19.69 2.52 -0.05
CA GLN A 315 18.25 2.72 -0.02
C GLN A 315 17.83 3.56 1.18
N ARG A 316 17.03 4.59 0.92
CA ARG A 316 16.54 5.54 1.93
C ARG A 316 15.05 5.81 1.73
N LEU A 317 14.40 6.26 2.80
CA LEU A 317 13.01 6.75 2.78
C LEU A 317 12.98 8.13 3.44
N ALA A 318 12.50 9.12 2.72
CA ALA A 318 12.07 10.37 3.34
C ALA A 318 10.60 10.26 3.75
N VAL A 319 10.32 10.60 5.02
CA VAL A 319 8.95 10.67 5.57
C VAL A 319 8.73 12.13 5.96
N LEU A 320 8.05 12.87 5.11
CA LEU A 320 7.85 14.30 5.30
C LEU A 320 6.42 14.56 5.76
N SER A 321 6.28 15.27 6.87
CA SER A 321 5.00 15.85 7.31
C SER A 321 4.98 17.35 7.03
N THR A 322 3.81 17.95 7.08
CA THR A 322 3.67 19.40 6.94
C THR A 322 4.18 20.12 8.19
N GLU A 323 4.99 21.16 8.01
CA GLU A 323 5.50 21.97 9.12
C GLU A 323 4.36 22.82 9.74
N GLY A 324 4.41 23.03 11.06
CA GLY A 324 3.57 24.04 11.74
C GLY A 324 2.15 23.61 12.13
N HIS A 325 1.79 22.31 12.04
CA HIS A 325 0.44 21.82 12.32
C HIS A 325 0.14 21.39 13.75
N GLY A 326 1.10 21.56 14.66
CA GLY A 326 0.94 21.14 16.05
C GLY A 326 1.08 19.62 16.28
N TRP A 327 1.30 18.81 15.24
CA TRP A 327 1.61 17.39 15.39
C TRP A 327 2.99 17.22 16.01
N SER A 328 3.06 16.44 17.08
CA SER A 328 4.34 15.99 17.64
C SER A 328 4.91 14.85 16.83
N GLU A 329 6.24 14.83 16.68
CA GLU A 329 6.99 13.73 16.06
C GLU A 329 7.79 12.99 17.13
N GLU A 330 7.69 11.67 17.17
CA GLU A 330 8.50 10.81 18.03
C GLU A 330 9.05 9.63 17.24
N VAL A 331 10.36 9.39 17.38
CA VAL A 331 11.01 8.19 16.87
C VAL A 331 11.28 7.27 18.05
N ARG A 332 10.68 6.08 18.03
CA ARG A 332 10.80 5.09 19.11
C ARG A 332 11.24 3.73 18.58
N GLN A 333 11.71 2.88 19.48
CA GLN A 333 11.89 1.47 19.20
C GLN A 333 10.53 0.77 19.26
N GLY A 334 10.23 -0.01 18.23
CA GLY A 334 9.13 -0.95 18.18
C GLY A 334 9.64 -2.36 17.98
N VAL A 335 8.72 -3.28 17.71
CA VAL A 335 8.99 -4.68 17.42
C VAL A 335 8.22 -5.14 16.20
N TRP A 336 8.74 -6.14 15.50
CA TRP A 336 8.04 -6.88 14.46
C TRP A 336 8.32 -8.36 14.59
N SER A 337 7.47 -9.18 14.03
CA SER A 337 7.63 -10.64 14.00
C SER A 337 7.99 -11.09 12.59
N PRO A 338 9.27 -11.39 12.31
CA PRO A 338 9.68 -11.91 11.00
C PRO A 338 9.13 -13.29 10.73
N VAL A 339 8.91 -14.07 11.79
CA VAL A 339 8.35 -15.43 11.77
C VAL A 339 7.65 -15.69 13.09
N TYR A 340 6.76 -16.67 13.10
CA TYR A 340 6.03 -17.08 14.31
C TYR A 340 6.96 -17.38 15.50
N GLY A 341 6.62 -16.85 16.67
CA GLY A 341 7.35 -17.04 17.92
C GLY A 341 8.66 -16.26 18.05
N ARG A 342 8.95 -15.32 17.11
CA ARG A 342 10.16 -14.52 17.16
C ARG A 342 9.83 -13.05 16.95
N THR A 343 10.46 -12.18 17.75
CA THR A 343 10.39 -10.74 17.56
C THR A 343 11.77 -10.14 17.34
N GLU A 344 11.83 -9.07 16.57
CA GLU A 344 13.02 -8.27 16.32
C GLU A 344 12.72 -6.79 16.47
N PRO A 345 13.71 -5.96 16.89
CA PRO A 345 13.50 -4.54 17.01
C PRO A 345 13.42 -3.86 15.65
N ILE A 346 12.53 -2.86 15.55
CA ILE A 346 12.43 -1.95 14.42
C ILE A 346 12.35 -0.51 14.90
N THR A 347 12.51 0.43 13.99
CA THR A 347 12.25 1.85 14.23
C THR A 347 10.78 2.15 13.91
N VAL A 348 10.09 2.88 14.78
CA VAL A 348 8.73 3.38 14.55
C VAL A 348 8.75 4.90 14.63
N LEU A 349 8.19 5.55 13.61
CA LEU A 349 7.98 6.98 13.57
C LEU A 349 6.51 7.26 13.88
N ASN A 350 6.25 7.94 15.00
CA ASN A 350 4.91 8.34 15.42
C ASN A 350 4.68 9.82 15.20
N PHE A 351 3.48 10.17 14.73
CA PHE A 351 2.94 11.51 14.78
C PHE A 351 1.69 11.50 15.65
N GLY A 352 1.54 12.53 16.51
CA GLY A 352 0.40 12.63 17.42
C GLY A 352 -0.03 14.06 17.66
N ILE A 353 -1.35 14.25 17.84
CA ILE A 353 -1.97 15.54 18.19
C ILE A 353 -3.21 15.30 19.03
N VAL A 354 -3.54 16.27 19.91
CA VAL A 354 -4.87 16.43 20.50
C VAL A 354 -5.51 17.65 19.87
N THR A 355 -6.64 17.47 19.21
CA THR A 355 -7.29 18.57 18.44
C THR A 355 -8.78 18.34 18.26
N ASP A 356 -9.51 19.41 18.02
CA ASP A 356 -10.89 19.32 17.54
C ASP A 356 -10.94 18.74 16.12
N VAL A 357 -11.92 17.89 15.85
CA VAL A 357 -12.21 17.43 14.48
C VAL A 357 -13.30 18.30 13.85
N PRO A 358 -13.31 18.50 12.52
CA PRO A 358 -12.55 17.79 11.51
C PRO A 358 -11.07 18.17 11.45
N ALA A 359 -10.20 17.15 11.39
CA ALA A 359 -8.75 17.30 11.30
C ALA A 359 -8.17 16.48 10.15
N GLU A 360 -6.97 16.85 9.73
CA GLU A 360 -6.25 16.07 8.71
C GLU A 360 -4.74 16.06 8.96
N PHE A 361 -4.09 15.03 8.46
CA PHE A 361 -2.64 14.89 8.44
C PHE A 361 -2.17 14.45 7.07
N VAL A 362 -1.08 15.04 6.59
CA VAL A 362 -0.50 14.70 5.30
C VAL A 362 0.93 14.26 5.48
N THR A 363 1.23 13.05 5.00
CA THR A 363 2.56 12.47 4.94
C THR A 363 2.97 12.28 3.48
N LEU A 364 4.19 12.67 3.14
CA LEU A 364 4.82 12.36 1.87
C LEU A 364 5.91 11.32 2.07
N LEU A 365 5.75 10.17 1.44
CA LEU A 365 6.70 9.07 1.45
C LEU A 365 7.50 9.10 0.15
N VAL A 366 8.82 9.29 0.25
CA VAL A 366 9.69 9.39 -0.93
C VAL A 366 10.83 8.39 -0.80
N PRO A 367 10.74 7.21 -1.44
CA PRO A 367 11.88 6.33 -1.60
C PRO A 367 13.01 7.03 -2.36
N LEU A 368 14.23 6.96 -1.84
CA LEU A 368 15.41 7.65 -2.37
C LEU A 368 16.59 6.68 -2.50
N GLU A 369 17.40 6.90 -3.53
CA GLU A 369 18.73 6.33 -3.64
C GLU A 369 19.78 7.39 -3.23
N GLU A 370 20.94 6.96 -2.74
CA GLU A 370 22.00 7.85 -2.25
C GLU A 370 22.39 8.96 -3.25
N ALA A 371 22.40 8.64 -4.54
CA ALA A 371 22.76 9.57 -5.61
C ALA A 371 21.68 10.61 -5.95
N ARG A 372 20.44 10.45 -5.48
CA ARG A 372 19.28 11.27 -5.91
C ARG A 372 18.83 12.36 -4.93
N GLY A 373 19.61 12.63 -3.90
CA GLY A 373 19.53 13.94 -3.33
C GLY A 373 18.74 14.19 -2.06
N ILE A 374 18.45 15.44 -1.87
CA ILE A 374 17.81 16.08 -0.72
C ILE A 374 16.31 15.70 -0.71
N PRO A 375 15.75 15.30 0.44
CA PRO A 375 14.35 14.88 0.54
C PRO A 375 13.33 15.97 0.16
N GLY A 376 13.70 17.25 0.22
CA GLY A 376 12.77 18.38 0.00
C GLY A 376 12.00 18.73 1.26
N LYS A 377 10.97 19.60 1.10
CA LYS A 377 10.10 20.04 2.17
C LYS A 377 8.65 19.98 1.73
N LEU A 378 7.77 19.59 2.66
CA LEU A 378 6.32 19.62 2.47
C LEU A 378 5.74 20.75 3.34
N ILE A 379 5.04 21.69 2.71
CA ILE A 379 4.41 22.79 3.41
C ILE A 379 2.92 22.88 3.06
N GLN A 380 2.09 23.30 3.99
CA GLN A 380 0.71 23.69 3.67
C GLN A 380 0.72 25.10 3.13
N MET A 381 0.05 25.30 2.01
CA MET A 381 -0.12 26.63 1.42
C MET A 381 -1.31 27.33 2.08
N ASN A 382 -1.00 28.27 2.97
CA ASN A 382 -2.03 29.08 3.66
C ASN A 382 -2.27 30.35 2.84
N GLU A 383 -3.32 30.39 2.04
CA GLU A 383 -3.84 31.61 1.43
C GLU A 383 -5.22 31.93 2.01
N ASN A 384 -5.41 33.19 2.38
CA ASN A 384 -6.65 33.67 2.94
C ASN A 384 -7.53 34.22 1.81
N PRO A 385 -8.84 33.96 1.70
CA PRO A 385 -9.62 32.98 2.45
C PRO A 385 -10.22 31.89 1.55
N ALA A 386 -9.70 30.69 1.54
CA ALA A 386 -10.40 29.61 0.87
C ALA A 386 -10.71 28.46 1.83
N PRO A 387 -11.82 28.52 2.57
CA PRO A 387 -12.22 27.45 3.50
C PRO A 387 -12.56 26.13 2.81
N ARG A 388 -12.58 26.07 1.47
CA ARG A 388 -13.04 24.90 0.68
C ARG A 388 -11.90 24.09 0.02
N VAL A 389 -10.68 24.60 0.06
CA VAL A 389 -9.51 23.96 -0.56
C VAL A 389 -8.38 23.83 0.45
N LYS A 390 -7.85 22.64 0.59
CA LYS A 390 -6.59 22.38 1.28
C LYS A 390 -5.49 22.20 0.24
N ALA A 391 -4.41 22.95 0.38
CA ALA A 391 -3.33 22.95 -0.60
C ALA A 391 -1.98 22.71 0.07
N TYR A 392 -1.17 21.88 -0.58
CA TYR A 392 0.14 21.48 -0.11
C TYR A 392 1.16 21.65 -1.22
N LEU A 393 2.38 22.06 -0.85
CA LEU A 393 3.51 22.20 -1.76
C LEU A 393 4.66 21.33 -1.29
N TYR A 394 5.06 20.39 -2.12
CA TYR A 394 6.35 19.70 -1.99
C TYR A 394 7.37 20.40 -2.88
N SER A 395 8.46 20.85 -2.28
CA SER A 395 9.54 21.58 -2.97
C SER A 395 10.89 20.91 -2.74
N ARG A 396 11.61 20.68 -3.82
CA ARG A 396 13.01 20.24 -3.83
C ARG A 396 13.79 21.00 -4.92
N PRO A 397 15.14 20.97 -4.92
CA PRO A 397 15.94 21.77 -5.87
C PRO A 397 15.62 21.54 -7.35
N THR A 398 15.02 20.41 -7.71
CA THR A 398 14.73 20.01 -9.10
C THR A 398 13.30 20.29 -9.55
N GLU A 399 12.37 20.40 -8.59
CA GLU A 399 10.93 20.52 -8.92
C GLU A 399 10.07 21.01 -7.76
N GLU A 400 8.89 21.48 -8.11
CA GLU A 400 7.80 21.78 -7.19
C GLU A 400 6.57 20.95 -7.58
N ILE A 401 5.88 20.39 -6.56
CA ILE A 401 4.63 19.65 -6.76
C ILE A 401 3.59 20.22 -5.80
N SER A 402 2.52 20.77 -6.37
CA SER A 402 1.40 21.31 -5.61
C SER A 402 0.24 20.31 -5.66
N PHE A 403 -0.41 20.09 -4.52
CA PHE A 403 -1.57 19.24 -4.34
C PHE A 403 -2.72 20.07 -3.78
N PHE A 404 -3.88 19.98 -4.43
CA PHE A 404 -5.09 20.70 -4.03
C PHE A 404 -6.20 19.69 -3.80
N PHE A 405 -6.85 19.79 -2.63
CA PHE A 405 -7.96 18.95 -2.24
C PHE A 405 -9.17 19.82 -1.93
N ALA A 406 -10.28 19.55 -2.60
CA ALA A 406 -11.52 20.29 -2.46
C ALA A 406 -12.73 19.36 -2.27
N GLU A 407 -13.88 19.92 -2.00
CA GLU A 407 -15.13 19.19 -2.04
C GLU A 407 -15.58 18.97 -3.49
N ARG A 408 -16.03 17.76 -3.77
CA ARG A 408 -16.45 17.35 -5.11
C ARG A 408 -17.59 18.24 -5.63
N GLY A 409 -17.46 18.69 -6.89
CA GLY A 409 -18.50 19.46 -7.61
C GLY A 409 -18.63 20.91 -7.18
N GLN A 410 -17.71 21.44 -6.39
CA GLN A 410 -17.68 22.86 -6.01
C GLN A 410 -16.50 23.55 -6.67
N ALA A 411 -16.78 24.66 -7.37
CA ALA A 411 -15.71 25.50 -7.92
C ALA A 411 -14.92 26.17 -6.80
N TRP A 412 -13.60 26.20 -6.96
CA TRP A 412 -12.65 26.76 -6.02
C TRP A 412 -11.54 27.54 -6.71
N ASN A 413 -10.90 28.39 -5.93
CA ASN A 413 -9.69 29.12 -6.34
C ASN A 413 -8.67 29.05 -5.20
N HIS A 414 -7.40 28.84 -5.55
CA HIS A 414 -6.27 28.93 -4.64
C HIS A 414 -5.06 29.50 -5.40
N GLY A 415 -4.66 30.73 -5.05
CA GLY A 415 -3.58 31.43 -5.73
C GLY A 415 -3.84 31.58 -7.23
N ARG A 416 -2.99 30.93 -8.02
CA ARG A 416 -3.02 30.97 -9.47
C ARG A 416 -3.85 29.85 -10.11
N VAL A 417 -4.43 28.95 -9.32
CA VAL A 417 -5.16 27.77 -9.78
C VAL A 417 -6.63 27.87 -9.40
N SER A 418 -7.51 27.64 -10.37
CA SER A 418 -8.95 27.49 -10.17
C SER A 418 -9.44 26.20 -10.81
N SER A 419 -10.40 25.53 -10.19
CA SER A 419 -10.97 24.28 -10.68
C SER A 419 -12.31 23.98 -10.00
N ASP A 420 -13.03 22.98 -10.50
CA ASP A 420 -14.14 22.31 -9.81
C ASP A 420 -13.80 20.86 -9.41
N ALA A 421 -12.53 20.47 -9.62
CA ALA A 421 -12.06 19.12 -9.33
C ALA A 421 -11.91 18.87 -7.83
N GLU A 422 -12.20 17.63 -7.42
CA GLU A 422 -11.98 17.17 -6.04
C GLU A 422 -10.49 17.09 -5.67
N PHE A 423 -9.66 16.78 -6.67
CA PHE A 423 -8.20 16.72 -6.52
C PHE A 423 -7.51 17.30 -7.75
N VAL A 424 -6.47 18.10 -7.50
CA VAL A 424 -5.55 18.59 -8.54
C VAL A 424 -4.12 18.40 -8.07
N CYS A 425 -3.27 17.84 -8.93
CA CYS A 425 -1.81 17.79 -8.74
C CYS A 425 -1.13 18.53 -9.90
N ARG A 426 -0.23 19.43 -9.56
CA ARG A 426 0.60 20.15 -10.54
C ARG A 426 2.06 19.97 -10.20
N GLN A 427 2.80 19.32 -11.09
CA GLN A 427 4.26 19.18 -11.01
C GLN A 427 4.91 20.13 -12.01
N LYS A 428 5.92 20.88 -11.55
CA LYS A 428 6.73 21.79 -12.34
C LYS A 428 8.21 21.52 -12.09
N LYS A 429 8.97 21.20 -13.12
CA LYS A 429 10.43 21.07 -13.04
C LYS A 429 11.09 22.42 -13.18
N HIS A 430 12.16 22.66 -12.40
CA HIS A 430 12.92 23.92 -12.44
C HIS A 430 13.78 24.01 -13.70
N ALA A 431 14.30 22.89 -14.20
CA ALA A 431 15.07 22.84 -15.45
C ALA A 431 14.15 22.46 -16.60
N GLY A 432 13.65 23.47 -17.34
CA GLY A 432 12.83 23.26 -18.53
C GLY A 432 11.35 23.64 -18.37
N GLU A 433 10.59 23.46 -19.47
CA GLU A 433 9.15 23.75 -19.53
C GLU A 433 8.28 22.53 -19.21
N ASP A 434 8.89 21.43 -18.69
CA ASP A 434 8.16 20.21 -18.38
C ASP A 434 7.21 20.41 -17.20
N GLN A 435 5.92 20.26 -17.47
CA GLN A 435 4.86 20.30 -16.48
C GLN A 435 3.97 19.06 -16.61
N LEU A 436 3.52 18.56 -15.46
CA LEU A 436 2.46 17.56 -15.38
C LEU A 436 1.31 18.15 -14.58
N LEU A 437 0.11 18.11 -15.14
CA LEU A 437 -1.12 18.51 -14.49
C LEU A 437 -2.06 17.31 -14.47
N ILE A 438 -2.55 16.97 -13.31
CA ILE A 438 -3.48 15.87 -13.06
C ILE A 438 -4.69 16.46 -12.33
N PHE A 439 -5.90 16.07 -12.71
CA PHE A 439 -7.07 16.32 -11.88
C PHE A 439 -7.97 15.08 -11.82
N CYS A 440 -8.73 14.97 -10.74
CA CYS A 440 -9.71 13.92 -10.54
C CYS A 440 -11.07 14.51 -10.10
N ASN A 441 -12.15 13.96 -10.66
CA ASN A 441 -13.53 14.36 -10.39
C ASN A 441 -13.79 15.86 -10.60
N GLY A 442 -13.57 16.31 -11.81
CA GLY A 442 -13.77 17.70 -12.22
C GLY A 442 -14.07 17.87 -13.68
N SER A 443 -14.32 19.09 -14.10
CA SER A 443 -14.54 19.41 -15.50
C SER A 443 -13.51 20.38 -16.08
N TYR A 444 -12.80 21.14 -15.22
CA TYR A 444 -11.81 22.08 -15.70
C TYR A 444 -10.65 22.34 -14.75
N VAL A 445 -9.56 22.82 -15.30
CA VAL A 445 -8.48 23.46 -14.55
C VAL A 445 -8.08 24.76 -15.26
N GLU A 446 -8.00 25.83 -14.49
CA GLU A 446 -7.56 27.15 -14.94
C GLU A 446 -6.27 27.53 -14.19
N ILE A 447 -5.30 28.08 -14.91
CA ILE A 447 -4.03 28.57 -14.36
C ILE A 447 -3.82 29.99 -14.88
N ASP A 448 -3.60 30.96 -13.97
CA ASP A 448 -3.40 32.38 -14.30
C ASP A 448 -4.56 32.98 -15.14
N GLY A 449 -5.81 32.60 -14.82
CA GLY A 449 -7.00 33.08 -15.54
C GLY A 449 -7.21 32.46 -16.92
N ARG A 450 -6.42 31.41 -17.30
CA ARG A 450 -6.56 30.70 -18.57
C ARG A 450 -6.97 29.25 -18.34
N ARG A 451 -8.05 28.84 -18.98
CA ARG A 451 -8.45 27.43 -19.05
C ARG A 451 -7.37 26.62 -19.75
N VAL A 452 -6.72 25.72 -19.00
CA VAL A 452 -5.69 24.81 -19.53
C VAL A 452 -6.25 23.42 -19.84
N LEU A 453 -7.31 23.03 -19.11
CA LEU A 453 -8.16 21.86 -19.36
C LEU A 453 -9.62 22.29 -19.20
N ASP A 454 -10.49 21.87 -20.11
CA ASP A 454 -11.91 22.22 -20.13
C ASP A 454 -12.75 21.12 -20.79
N PHE A 455 -13.65 20.53 -20.05
CA PHE A 455 -14.50 19.43 -20.46
C PHE A 455 -15.97 19.82 -20.31
N LYS A 456 -16.84 19.35 -21.20
CA LYS A 456 -18.27 19.67 -21.20
C LYS A 456 -19.02 19.12 -19.96
N LYS A 457 -18.46 18.10 -19.32
CA LYS A 457 -19.01 17.46 -18.11
C LYS A 457 -17.86 17.05 -17.18
N MET A 458 -18.21 16.75 -15.94
CA MET A 458 -17.28 16.19 -14.97
C MET A 458 -16.79 14.81 -15.47
N ILE A 459 -15.48 14.59 -15.40
CA ILE A 459 -14.82 13.31 -15.71
C ILE A 459 -14.10 12.78 -14.48
N SER A 460 -13.82 11.47 -14.44
CA SER A 460 -13.17 10.84 -13.30
C SER A 460 -11.72 11.29 -13.13
N ASP A 461 -10.98 11.41 -14.24
CA ASP A 461 -9.58 11.79 -14.22
C ASP A 461 -9.08 12.32 -15.55
N CYS A 462 -8.06 13.14 -15.46
CA CYS A 462 -7.30 13.63 -16.60
C CYS A 462 -5.86 13.92 -16.22
N GLU A 463 -4.94 13.60 -17.10
CA GLU A 463 -3.54 14.01 -17.03
C GLU A 463 -3.12 14.76 -18.29
N MET A 464 -2.43 15.87 -18.11
CA MET A 464 -1.83 16.65 -19.18
C MET A 464 -0.33 16.81 -18.92
N ARG A 465 0.47 16.46 -19.91
CA ARG A 465 1.92 16.68 -19.89
C ARG A 465 2.31 17.71 -20.95
N SER A 466 3.01 18.75 -20.55
CA SER A 466 3.59 19.74 -21.44
C SER A 466 5.11 19.55 -21.50
N ARG A 467 5.69 19.54 -22.71
CA ARG A 467 7.14 19.51 -22.97
C ARG A 467 7.46 20.48 -24.08
N GLY A 468 8.16 21.57 -23.78
CA GLY A 468 8.40 22.64 -24.77
C GLY A 468 7.07 23.12 -25.34
N HIS A 469 6.94 23.10 -26.70
CA HIS A 469 5.71 23.53 -27.39
C HIS A 469 4.64 22.43 -27.54
N GLY A 470 4.91 21.19 -27.07
CA GLY A 470 3.97 20.06 -27.20
C GLY A 470 3.14 19.86 -25.94
N LYS A 471 1.85 19.52 -26.13
CA LYS A 471 0.93 19.10 -25.07
C LYS A 471 0.38 17.72 -25.39
N GLU A 472 0.41 16.81 -24.42
CA GLU A 472 -0.25 15.51 -24.48
C GLU A 472 -1.31 15.48 -23.37
N VAL A 473 -2.57 15.21 -23.74
CA VAL A 473 -3.70 15.09 -22.81
C VAL A 473 -4.22 13.67 -22.88
N ARG A 474 -4.49 13.08 -21.72
CA ARG A 474 -5.15 11.78 -21.56
C ARG A 474 -6.25 11.90 -20.53
N SER A 475 -7.38 11.34 -20.82
CA SER A 475 -8.52 11.30 -19.89
C SER A 475 -9.18 9.92 -19.91
N SER A 476 -9.91 9.61 -18.85
CA SER A 476 -10.78 8.43 -18.77
C SER A 476 -11.88 8.41 -19.83
N GLU A 477 -12.23 9.57 -20.40
CA GLU A 477 -13.24 9.73 -21.47
C GLU A 477 -12.60 10.48 -22.65
N PRO A 478 -11.90 9.79 -23.57
CA PRO A 478 -11.14 10.40 -24.65
C PRO A 478 -11.98 11.17 -25.68
N ASP A 479 -13.27 10.87 -25.81
CA ASP A 479 -14.18 11.51 -26.79
C ASP A 479 -14.69 12.89 -26.35
N LEU A 480 -14.21 13.44 -25.23
CA LEU A 480 -14.67 14.71 -24.67
C LEU A 480 -13.63 15.86 -24.77
N THR A 481 -12.47 15.60 -25.39
CA THR A 481 -11.42 16.61 -25.62
C THR A 481 -11.65 17.43 -26.88
#